data_3e529b2509944e02b8e803c7b2142820
#
_entry.id   3e529b2509944e02b8e803c7b2142820
#
_cell.length_a   1.000
_cell.length_b   1.000
_cell.length_c   1.000
_cell.angle_alpha   90.00
_cell.angle_beta   90.00
_cell.angle_gamma   90.00
#
_symmetry.space_group_name_H-M   'P 1'
#
loop_
_entity.id
_entity.type
_entity.pdbx_description
1 polymer ?
#
loop_
_entity_poly.entity_id
_entity_poly.type
_entity_poly.pdbx_seq_one_letter_code
_entity_poly.pdbx_strand_id
1 'polypeptide(L)'
;MILLPLATLYASLFIGRFAVSPSEVAHILLGQFLPIAHDWPRSAETIVLQIRLPRAILAMFVGAGLAVSGAAYQGMFRNPLVSTDILGVTAASGFGAAVALLLSQNAVALQIIAFGFGLAGVGLTYLLARVYRSTPVLMLVLSGVVVAAFFSALLSGAKYVADPESKLPAITYWLLGSLNAASVNSLKMALPPIIAGSIGLLCMRWMINVLSMGDEEARSLGVRTEWLKGGIIVCTTLITAAAVSVCGIVGWVGLVIPHVGRMLVGPDHRALLPASLSIGATYLLCIDDIARSVSASEIPFGILTAMIGAPFFAVLLRKTRGSWE
;
A
#
# COMPACT_ATOMS: atom_id res chain seq x y z
N MET A 1 -9.77 -13.83 11.65
CA MET A 1 -9.07 -12.89 10.74
C MET A 1 -8.08 -11.98 11.46
N ILE A 2 -8.40 -11.35 12.59
CA ILE A 2 -7.46 -10.48 13.33
C ILE A 2 -6.22 -11.25 13.85
N LEU A 3 -6.39 -12.49 14.24
CA LEU A 3 -5.30 -13.32 14.77
C LEU A 3 -4.20 -13.64 13.73
N LEU A 4 -4.55 -13.70 12.44
CA LEU A 4 -3.61 -14.06 11.39
C LEU A 4 -2.48 -13.01 11.23
N PRO A 5 -2.75 -11.70 11.08
CA PRO A 5 -1.69 -10.70 11.03
C PRO A 5 -0.84 -10.63 12.31
N LEU A 6 -1.44 -10.87 13.49
CA LEU A 6 -0.69 -10.86 14.75
C LEU A 6 0.24 -12.07 14.86
N ALA A 7 -0.22 -13.25 14.45
CA ALA A 7 0.61 -14.45 14.42
C ALA A 7 1.78 -14.31 13.44
N THR A 8 1.52 -13.76 12.23
CA THR A 8 2.57 -13.49 11.25
C THR A 8 3.51 -12.39 11.71
N LEU A 9 3.03 -11.35 12.40
CA LEU A 9 3.87 -10.33 13.01
C LEU A 9 4.86 -10.95 14.00
N TYR A 10 4.36 -11.78 14.90
CA TYR A 10 5.22 -12.47 15.85
C TYR A 10 6.23 -13.37 15.14
N ALA A 11 5.80 -14.16 14.16
CA ALA A 11 6.67 -15.02 13.36
C ALA A 11 7.78 -14.22 12.63
N SER A 12 7.44 -13.08 12.07
CA SER A 12 8.36 -12.19 11.36
C SER A 12 9.50 -11.67 12.24
N LEU A 13 9.28 -11.54 13.54
CA LEU A 13 10.30 -11.01 14.47
C LEU A 13 11.48 -11.96 14.69
N PHE A 14 11.33 -13.26 14.51
CA PHE A 14 12.46 -14.19 14.57
C PHE A 14 12.98 -14.64 13.20
N ILE A 15 12.26 -14.36 12.11
CA ILE A 15 12.73 -14.61 10.75
C ILE A 15 13.74 -13.52 10.34
N GLY A 16 14.89 -13.90 9.78
CA GLY A 16 15.91 -12.99 9.26
C GLY A 16 17.33 -13.54 9.42
N ARG A 17 18.31 -12.83 8.88
CA ARG A 17 19.71 -13.31 8.81
C ARG A 17 20.40 -13.47 10.17
N PHE A 18 20.03 -12.65 11.13
CA PHE A 18 20.51 -12.81 12.50
C PHE A 18 19.58 -13.74 13.24
N ALA A 19 20.09 -14.88 13.71
CA ALA A 19 19.29 -15.86 14.44
C ALA A 19 18.90 -15.30 15.81
N VAL A 20 17.60 -15.16 16.05
CA VAL A 20 17.01 -14.87 17.37
C VAL A 20 15.96 -15.94 17.61
N SER A 21 16.02 -16.62 18.73
CA SER A 21 15.05 -17.67 19.02
C SER A 21 13.65 -17.11 19.33
N PRO A 22 12.57 -17.86 19.05
CA PRO A 22 11.21 -17.41 19.39
C PRO A 22 11.03 -17.09 20.88
N SER A 23 11.70 -17.85 21.77
CA SER A 23 11.68 -17.60 23.22
C SER A 23 12.37 -16.27 23.57
N GLU A 24 13.51 -15.96 22.97
CA GLU A 24 14.19 -14.68 23.17
C GLU A 24 13.32 -13.51 22.70
N VAL A 25 12.67 -13.62 21.51
CA VAL A 25 11.72 -12.59 21.06
C VAL A 25 10.60 -12.40 22.06
N ALA A 26 10.01 -13.48 22.58
CA ALA A 26 8.96 -13.39 23.59
C ALA A 26 9.44 -12.69 24.87
N HIS A 27 10.63 -13.05 25.37
CA HIS A 27 11.21 -12.43 26.58
C HIS A 27 11.54 -10.95 26.33
N ILE A 28 12.12 -10.58 25.18
CA ILE A 28 12.39 -9.18 24.82
C ILE A 28 11.10 -8.35 24.79
N LEU A 29 10.03 -8.86 24.17
CA LEU A 29 8.76 -8.15 24.09
C LEU A 29 8.07 -8.04 25.45
N LEU A 30 8.05 -9.12 26.22
CA LEU A 30 7.46 -9.12 27.56
C LEU A 30 8.27 -8.27 28.55
N GLY A 31 9.59 -8.24 28.41
CA GLY A 31 10.49 -7.42 29.23
C GLY A 31 10.27 -5.91 29.08
N GLN A 32 9.58 -5.45 28.02
CA GLN A 32 9.15 -4.04 27.88
C GLN A 32 7.99 -3.67 28.83
N PHE A 33 7.24 -4.66 29.30
CA PHE A 33 6.03 -4.45 30.13
C PHE A 33 6.15 -5.07 31.52
N LEU A 34 7.00 -6.09 31.69
CA LEU A 34 7.16 -6.85 32.92
C LEU A 34 8.63 -6.81 33.39
N PRO A 35 8.90 -6.76 34.68
CA PRO A 35 10.28 -6.81 35.21
C PRO A 35 10.82 -8.24 35.12
N ILE A 36 11.21 -8.66 33.93
CA ILE A 36 11.82 -9.98 33.68
C ILE A 36 13.34 -9.83 33.70
N ALA A 37 14.05 -10.84 34.21
CA ALA A 37 15.50 -10.88 34.21
C ALA A 37 16.05 -10.80 32.76
N HIS A 38 17.06 -9.95 32.53
CA HIS A 38 17.68 -9.75 31.23
C HIS A 38 18.62 -10.93 30.89
N ASP A 39 18.06 -11.99 30.29
CA ASP A 39 18.82 -13.17 29.88
C ASP A 39 19.20 -13.21 28.41
N TRP A 40 19.02 -12.10 27.68
CA TRP A 40 19.27 -12.01 26.23
C TRP A 40 20.37 -11.00 25.88
N PRO A 41 21.10 -11.21 24.74
CA PRO A 41 22.11 -10.25 24.28
C PRO A 41 21.49 -8.90 23.90
N ARG A 42 22.15 -7.79 24.23
CA ARG A 42 21.75 -6.44 23.81
C ARG A 42 21.59 -6.29 22.31
N SER A 43 22.42 -7.02 21.52
CA SER A 43 22.30 -7.06 20.05
C SER A 43 20.95 -7.63 19.59
N ALA A 44 20.46 -8.70 20.22
CA ALA A 44 19.15 -9.29 19.91
C ALA A 44 18.03 -8.30 20.22
N GLU A 45 18.08 -7.61 21.34
CA GLU A 45 17.10 -6.59 21.72
C GLU A 45 17.07 -5.44 20.71
N THR A 46 18.23 -4.89 20.32
CA THR A 46 18.33 -3.84 19.30
C THR A 46 17.75 -4.29 17.96
N ILE A 47 18.09 -5.50 17.52
CA ILE A 47 17.59 -6.05 16.25
C ILE A 47 16.07 -6.22 16.28
N VAL A 48 15.52 -6.76 17.37
CA VAL A 48 14.08 -7.00 17.50
C VAL A 48 13.31 -5.68 17.60
N LEU A 49 13.70 -4.80 18.53
CA LEU A 49 12.90 -3.60 18.84
C LEU A 49 13.15 -2.42 17.91
N GLN A 50 14.38 -2.24 17.40
CA GLN A 50 14.72 -1.05 16.62
C GLN A 50 14.74 -1.29 15.11
N ILE A 51 14.93 -2.54 14.66
CA ILE A 51 15.00 -2.89 13.24
C ILE A 51 13.78 -3.68 12.80
N ARG A 52 13.54 -4.86 13.40
CA ARG A 52 12.49 -5.78 12.93
C ARG A 52 11.09 -5.31 13.25
N LEU A 53 10.84 -4.88 14.48
CA LEU A 53 9.49 -4.50 14.91
C LEU A 53 8.94 -3.29 14.14
N PRO A 54 9.66 -2.16 14.00
CA PRO A 54 9.18 -1.04 13.20
C PRO A 54 8.95 -1.43 11.74
N ARG A 55 9.85 -2.22 11.15
CA ARG A 55 9.75 -2.69 9.77
C ARG A 55 8.54 -3.61 9.57
N ALA A 56 8.35 -4.60 10.44
CA ALA A 56 7.24 -5.53 10.37
C ALA A 56 5.88 -4.84 10.55
N ILE A 57 5.78 -3.89 11.50
CA ILE A 57 4.59 -3.08 11.68
C ILE A 57 4.32 -2.26 10.41
N LEU A 58 5.35 -1.63 9.83
CA LEU A 58 5.19 -0.82 8.62
C LEU A 58 4.74 -1.68 7.43
N ALA A 59 5.34 -2.87 7.21
CA ALA A 59 4.90 -3.83 6.19
C ALA A 59 3.43 -4.22 6.38
N MET A 60 3.03 -4.52 7.60
CA MET A 60 1.66 -4.90 7.94
C MET A 60 0.65 -3.79 7.62
N PHE A 61 0.93 -2.55 8.03
CA PHE A 61 0.02 -1.43 7.79
C PHE A 61 -0.01 -0.99 6.32
N VAL A 62 1.13 -1.00 5.63
CA VAL A 62 1.19 -0.73 4.17
C VAL A 62 0.39 -1.77 3.40
N GLY A 63 0.59 -3.05 3.69
CA GLY A 63 -0.15 -4.13 3.03
C GLY A 63 -1.65 -4.07 3.28
N ALA A 64 -2.06 -3.84 4.54
CA ALA A 64 -3.45 -3.63 4.93
C ALA A 64 -4.07 -2.44 4.18
N GLY A 65 -3.39 -1.30 4.21
CA GLY A 65 -3.85 -0.07 3.58
C GLY A 65 -4.02 -0.20 2.06
N LEU A 66 -3.01 -0.73 1.36
CA LEU A 66 -3.10 -0.94 -0.09
C LEU A 66 -4.23 -1.91 -0.46
N ALA A 67 -4.42 -2.99 0.31
CA ALA A 67 -5.46 -3.96 0.06
C ALA A 67 -6.87 -3.37 0.27
N VAL A 68 -7.11 -2.64 1.36
CA VAL A 68 -8.42 -2.03 1.60
C VAL A 68 -8.72 -0.91 0.61
N SER A 69 -7.71 -0.15 0.20
CA SER A 69 -7.82 0.88 -0.85
C SER A 69 -8.22 0.26 -2.19
N GLY A 70 -7.57 -0.85 -2.56
CA GLY A 70 -7.92 -1.60 -3.75
C GLY A 70 -9.37 -2.12 -3.71
N ALA A 71 -9.80 -2.72 -2.59
CA ALA A 71 -11.16 -3.19 -2.42
C ALA A 71 -12.19 -2.06 -2.56
N ALA A 72 -11.93 -0.89 -1.97
CA ALA A 72 -12.80 0.27 -2.05
C ALA A 72 -12.89 0.83 -3.48
N TYR A 73 -11.76 0.93 -4.19
CA TYR A 73 -11.76 1.36 -5.60
C TYR A 73 -12.48 0.37 -6.50
N GLN A 74 -12.27 -0.93 -6.32
CA GLN A 74 -12.97 -1.94 -7.11
C GLN A 74 -14.49 -1.85 -6.93
N GLY A 75 -14.98 -1.53 -5.73
CA GLY A 75 -16.38 -1.24 -5.48
C GLY A 75 -16.87 0.06 -6.14
N MET A 76 -16.11 1.15 -5.98
CA MET A 76 -16.45 2.45 -6.55
C MET A 76 -16.45 2.45 -8.08
N PHE A 77 -15.45 1.82 -8.70
CA PHE A 77 -15.32 1.72 -10.16
C PHE A 77 -16.13 0.57 -10.77
N ARG A 78 -16.74 -0.29 -9.94
CA ARG A 78 -17.47 -1.50 -10.35
C ARG A 78 -16.64 -2.37 -11.31
N ASN A 79 -15.35 -2.43 -11.05
CA ASN A 79 -14.39 -3.16 -11.85
C ASN A 79 -13.36 -3.85 -10.96
N PRO A 80 -13.30 -5.19 -10.94
CA PRO A 80 -12.37 -5.94 -10.10
C PRO A 80 -10.90 -5.81 -10.54
N LEU A 81 -10.63 -5.24 -11.71
CA LEU A 81 -9.30 -5.05 -12.28
C LEU A 81 -8.65 -3.72 -11.87
N VAL A 82 -9.37 -2.88 -11.15
CA VAL A 82 -8.85 -1.59 -10.69
C VAL A 82 -7.88 -1.80 -9.54
N SER A 83 -6.75 -1.11 -9.62
CA SER A 83 -5.73 -1.05 -8.58
C SER A 83 -5.65 0.35 -7.95
N THR A 84 -4.84 0.50 -6.90
CA THR A 84 -4.73 1.76 -6.13
C THR A 84 -4.07 2.90 -6.90
N ASP A 85 -3.37 2.61 -7.99
CA ASP A 85 -2.61 3.56 -8.80
C ASP A 85 -3.40 4.18 -9.96
N ILE A 86 -4.67 3.75 -10.17
CA ILE A 86 -5.49 4.17 -11.31
C ILE A 86 -5.68 5.69 -11.43
N LEU A 87 -5.59 6.41 -10.32
CA LEU A 87 -5.69 7.88 -10.29
C LEU A 87 -4.33 8.59 -10.36
N GLY A 88 -3.24 7.87 -10.67
CA GLY A 88 -1.92 8.44 -10.90
C GLY A 88 -1.12 8.76 -9.65
N VAL A 89 -1.59 8.36 -8.44
CA VAL A 89 -0.91 8.61 -7.16
C VAL A 89 0.52 8.08 -7.16
N THR A 90 0.73 6.87 -7.66
CA THR A 90 2.03 6.19 -7.65
C THR A 90 3.05 6.87 -8.56
N ALA A 91 2.64 7.27 -9.78
CA ALA A 91 3.50 7.98 -10.72
C ALA A 91 3.90 9.37 -10.17
N ALA A 92 2.94 10.09 -9.58
CA ALA A 92 3.19 11.40 -8.97
C ALA A 92 4.11 11.29 -7.76
N SER A 93 3.88 10.34 -6.84
CA SER A 93 4.77 10.07 -5.70
C SER A 93 6.17 9.66 -6.16
N GLY A 94 6.27 8.84 -7.21
CA GLY A 94 7.54 8.43 -7.81
C GLY A 94 8.35 9.61 -8.36
N PHE A 95 7.71 10.54 -9.04
CA PHE A 95 8.35 11.78 -9.46
C PHE A 95 8.78 12.63 -8.27
N GLY A 96 7.91 12.81 -7.27
CA GLY A 96 8.24 13.53 -6.05
C GLY A 96 9.47 12.95 -5.32
N ALA A 97 9.56 11.64 -5.23
CA ALA A 97 10.72 10.96 -4.66
C ALA A 97 11.99 11.19 -5.49
N ALA A 98 11.88 11.14 -6.83
CA ALA A 98 13.03 11.43 -7.70
C ALA A 98 13.52 12.87 -7.51
N VAL A 99 12.62 13.85 -7.43
CA VAL A 99 12.98 15.25 -7.12
C VAL A 99 13.65 15.36 -5.76
N ALA A 100 13.11 14.69 -4.73
CA ALA A 100 13.71 14.70 -3.40
C ALA A 100 15.13 14.11 -3.40
N LEU A 101 15.37 12.99 -4.09
CA LEU A 101 16.66 12.33 -4.21
C LEU A 101 17.69 13.15 -5.01
N LEU A 102 17.22 13.92 -6.00
CA LEU A 102 18.09 14.85 -6.73
C LEU A 102 18.55 16.00 -5.85
N LEU A 103 17.67 16.55 -5.01
CA LEU A 103 17.91 17.75 -4.21
C LEU A 103 18.55 17.45 -2.85
N SER A 104 18.22 16.33 -2.21
CA SER A 104 18.62 16.01 -0.84
C SER A 104 18.75 14.51 -0.61
N GLN A 105 19.58 14.13 0.39
CA GLN A 105 19.65 12.75 0.89
C GLN A 105 18.83 12.55 2.18
N ASN A 106 18.04 13.55 2.57
CA ASN A 106 17.25 13.49 3.80
C ASN A 106 16.00 12.59 3.60
N ALA A 107 15.94 11.48 4.32
CA ALA A 107 14.84 10.52 4.24
C ALA A 107 13.47 11.13 4.60
N VAL A 108 13.42 12.06 5.56
CA VAL A 108 12.18 12.74 5.95
C VAL A 108 11.69 13.67 4.84
N ALA A 109 12.61 14.44 4.23
CA ALA A 109 12.28 15.29 3.10
C ALA A 109 11.76 14.47 1.91
N LEU A 110 12.39 13.33 1.62
CA LEU A 110 11.94 12.40 0.59
C LEU A 110 10.49 11.94 0.83
N GLN A 111 10.19 11.49 2.05
CA GLN A 111 8.85 11.01 2.40
C GLN A 111 7.80 12.12 2.27
N ILE A 112 8.09 13.33 2.78
CA ILE A 112 7.17 14.48 2.69
C ILE A 112 6.92 14.89 1.24
N ILE A 113 7.97 14.99 0.43
CA ILE A 113 7.86 15.41 -0.97
C ILE A 113 7.12 14.34 -1.79
N ALA A 114 7.47 13.06 -1.65
CA ALA A 114 6.79 11.97 -2.33
C ALA A 114 5.30 11.91 -1.95
N PHE A 115 4.97 12.04 -0.67
CA PHE A 115 3.60 12.11 -0.17
C PHE A 115 2.83 13.29 -0.76
N GLY A 116 3.43 14.50 -0.72
CA GLY A 116 2.82 15.73 -1.25
C GLY A 116 2.54 15.65 -2.75
N PHE A 117 3.48 15.13 -3.55
CA PHE A 117 3.26 14.92 -4.97
C PHE A 117 2.17 13.86 -5.24
N GLY A 118 2.08 12.80 -4.44
CA GLY A 118 0.99 11.83 -4.53
C GLY A 118 -0.39 12.46 -4.33
N LEU A 119 -0.54 13.30 -3.30
CA LEU A 119 -1.76 14.07 -3.08
C LEU A 119 -2.06 15.04 -4.23
N ALA A 120 -1.04 15.78 -4.70
CA ALA A 120 -1.17 16.72 -5.81
C ALA A 120 -1.59 16.02 -7.11
N GLY A 121 -1.02 14.85 -7.41
CA GLY A 121 -1.36 14.07 -8.60
C GLY A 121 -2.83 13.66 -8.61
N VAL A 122 -3.34 13.10 -7.51
CA VAL A 122 -4.76 12.73 -7.41
C VAL A 122 -5.66 13.97 -7.36
N GLY A 123 -5.22 15.04 -6.70
CA GLY A 123 -5.93 16.33 -6.74
C GLY A 123 -6.10 16.83 -8.16
N LEU A 124 -5.04 16.77 -8.98
CA LEU A 124 -5.08 17.13 -10.41
C LEU A 124 -6.02 16.21 -11.19
N THR A 125 -5.94 14.89 -10.97
CA THR A 125 -6.86 13.92 -11.57
C THR A 125 -8.31 14.24 -11.26
N TYR A 126 -8.63 14.52 -9.99
CA TYR A 126 -9.98 14.85 -9.55
C TYR A 126 -10.48 16.15 -10.18
N LEU A 127 -9.64 17.18 -10.26
CA LEU A 127 -9.98 18.45 -10.88
C LEU A 127 -10.27 18.29 -12.38
N LEU A 128 -9.45 17.51 -13.10
CA LEU A 128 -9.66 17.24 -14.53
C LEU A 128 -10.90 16.37 -14.77
N ALA A 129 -11.20 15.43 -13.88
CA ALA A 129 -12.36 14.55 -14.01
C ALA A 129 -13.69 15.22 -13.69
N ARG A 130 -13.68 16.37 -13.00
CA ARG A 130 -14.89 17.06 -12.55
C ARG A 130 -15.55 17.82 -13.70
N VAL A 131 -16.69 17.32 -14.16
CA VAL A 131 -17.50 17.91 -15.22
C VAL A 131 -18.86 18.34 -14.66
N TYR A 132 -19.20 19.63 -14.74
CA TYR A 132 -20.50 20.16 -14.29
C TYR A 132 -20.96 19.65 -12.92
N ARG A 133 -20.10 19.69 -11.91
CA ARG A 133 -20.36 19.24 -10.52
C ARG A 133 -20.54 17.72 -10.33
N SER A 134 -20.31 16.93 -11.36
CA SER A 134 -20.30 15.47 -11.27
C SER A 134 -18.92 14.91 -11.57
N THR A 135 -18.63 13.72 -11.04
CA THR A 135 -17.37 13.00 -11.29
C THR A 135 -17.69 11.63 -11.90
N PRO A 136 -17.93 11.57 -13.22
CA PRO A 136 -18.16 10.30 -13.89
C PRO A 136 -16.95 9.37 -13.72
N VAL A 137 -17.20 8.11 -13.45
CA VAL A 137 -16.16 7.08 -13.24
C VAL A 137 -15.20 7.00 -14.44
N LEU A 138 -15.73 7.07 -15.66
CA LEU A 138 -14.92 7.08 -16.88
C LEU A 138 -13.94 8.27 -16.92
N MET A 139 -14.42 9.46 -16.55
CA MET A 139 -13.57 10.67 -16.56
C MET A 139 -12.48 10.58 -15.47
N LEU A 140 -12.77 9.99 -14.31
CA LEU A 140 -11.75 9.73 -13.29
C LEU A 140 -10.63 8.82 -13.82
N VAL A 141 -10.98 7.75 -14.51
CA VAL A 141 -10.00 6.82 -15.11
C VAL A 141 -9.17 7.51 -16.18
N LEU A 142 -9.82 8.18 -17.16
CA LEU A 142 -9.12 8.87 -18.24
C LEU A 142 -8.21 9.97 -17.71
N SER A 143 -8.68 10.78 -16.77
CA SER A 143 -7.86 11.82 -16.13
C SER A 143 -6.68 11.21 -15.38
N GLY A 144 -6.89 10.07 -14.68
CA GLY A 144 -5.82 9.33 -14.00
C GLY A 144 -4.74 8.84 -14.96
N VAL A 145 -5.13 8.30 -16.12
CA VAL A 145 -4.19 7.88 -17.17
C VAL A 145 -3.36 9.08 -17.69
N VAL A 146 -4.00 10.22 -17.96
CA VAL A 146 -3.32 11.44 -18.42
C VAL A 146 -2.33 11.94 -17.37
N VAL A 147 -2.75 12.04 -16.11
CA VAL A 147 -1.89 12.52 -15.01
C VAL A 147 -0.75 11.54 -14.73
N ALA A 148 -1.01 10.23 -14.76
CA ALA A 148 0.03 9.21 -14.60
C ALA A 148 1.07 9.31 -15.73
N ALA A 149 0.65 9.47 -16.99
CA ALA A 149 1.54 9.64 -18.12
C ALA A 149 2.39 10.92 -17.99
N PHE A 150 1.78 12.03 -17.57
CA PHE A 150 2.48 13.30 -17.34
C PHE A 150 3.57 13.16 -16.25
N PHE A 151 3.25 12.62 -15.08
CA PHE A 151 4.23 12.42 -14.02
C PHE A 151 5.28 11.37 -14.39
N SER A 152 4.94 10.36 -15.19
CA SER A 152 5.91 9.39 -15.72
C SER A 152 6.89 10.02 -16.68
N ALA A 153 6.45 10.97 -17.52
CA ALA A 153 7.33 11.75 -18.39
C ALA A 153 8.28 12.64 -17.56
N LEU A 154 7.76 13.33 -16.53
CA LEU A 154 8.58 14.12 -15.61
C LEU A 154 9.61 13.25 -14.85
N LEU A 155 9.20 12.06 -14.39
CA LEU A 155 10.10 11.10 -13.75
C LEU A 155 11.21 10.65 -14.73
N SER A 156 10.88 10.41 -15.98
CA SER A 156 11.86 10.08 -17.01
C SER A 156 12.84 11.23 -17.25
N GLY A 157 12.37 12.47 -17.25
CA GLY A 157 13.21 13.68 -17.30
C GLY A 157 14.13 13.79 -16.06
N ALA A 158 13.61 13.51 -14.86
CA ALA A 158 14.40 13.50 -13.64
C ALA A 158 15.53 12.45 -13.69
N LYS A 159 15.24 11.24 -14.22
CA LYS A 159 16.25 10.20 -14.44
C LYS A 159 17.28 10.59 -15.50
N TYR A 160 16.87 11.28 -16.55
CA TYR A 160 17.76 11.71 -17.63
C TYR A 160 18.82 12.72 -17.15
N VAL A 161 18.47 13.63 -16.25
CA VAL A 161 19.40 14.62 -15.69
C VAL A 161 20.13 14.13 -14.43
N ALA A 162 19.77 12.95 -13.92
CA ALA A 162 20.37 12.37 -12.73
C ALA A 162 21.82 11.92 -12.99
N ASP A 163 22.69 12.11 -12.00
CA ASP A 163 24.05 11.56 -12.04
C ASP A 163 24.01 10.03 -12.18
N PRO A 164 24.67 9.47 -13.23
CA PRO A 164 24.59 8.04 -13.53
C PRO A 164 25.17 7.12 -12.45
N GLU A 165 26.16 7.58 -11.69
CA GLU A 165 26.88 6.74 -10.73
C GLU A 165 26.21 6.72 -9.35
N SER A 166 25.54 7.81 -8.96
CA SER A 166 24.97 7.96 -7.60
C SER A 166 23.47 8.13 -7.58
N LYS A 167 22.93 9.14 -8.30
CA LYS A 167 21.52 9.54 -8.20
C LYS A 167 20.58 8.62 -8.98
N LEU A 168 20.94 8.24 -10.19
CA LEU A 168 20.13 7.36 -11.02
C LEU A 168 19.92 5.97 -10.40
N PRO A 169 20.95 5.29 -9.88
CA PRO A 169 20.76 4.05 -9.12
C PRO A 169 19.85 4.23 -7.91
N ALA A 170 20.05 5.30 -7.12
CA ALA A 170 19.22 5.57 -5.94
C ALA A 170 17.74 5.73 -6.28
N ILE A 171 17.42 6.53 -7.33
CA ILE A 171 16.04 6.68 -7.83
C ILE A 171 15.49 5.33 -8.29
N THR A 172 16.27 4.57 -9.03
CA THR A 172 15.83 3.27 -9.57
C THR A 172 15.55 2.27 -8.46
N TYR A 173 16.45 2.14 -7.48
CA TYR A 173 16.23 1.26 -6.32
C TYR A 173 15.02 1.68 -5.49
N TRP A 174 14.83 2.99 -5.28
CA TRP A 174 13.67 3.46 -4.54
C TRP A 174 12.35 3.11 -5.25
N LEU A 175 12.31 3.26 -6.58
CA LEU A 175 11.12 2.92 -7.39
C LEU A 175 10.80 1.42 -7.39
N LEU A 176 11.79 0.55 -7.18
CA LEU A 176 11.55 -0.90 -7.07
C LEU A 176 10.81 -1.29 -5.77
N GLY A 177 10.81 -0.41 -4.78
CA GLY A 177 10.13 -0.61 -3.51
C GLY A 177 10.86 -1.51 -2.53
N SER A 178 11.06 -1.04 -1.30
CA SER A 178 11.65 -1.80 -0.19
C SER A 178 11.34 -1.15 1.15
N LEU A 179 11.56 -1.88 2.24
CA LEU A 179 11.52 -1.36 3.61
C LEU A 179 12.88 -1.31 4.29
N ASN A 180 13.98 -1.27 3.50
CA ASN A 180 15.35 -1.19 4.03
C ASN A 180 15.58 0.03 4.93
N ALA A 181 14.96 1.15 4.59
CA ALA A 181 15.04 2.40 5.34
C ALA A 181 13.94 2.54 6.41
N ALA A 182 13.23 1.45 6.72
CA ALA A 182 12.19 1.47 7.74
C ALA A 182 12.78 1.86 9.11
N SER A 183 12.16 2.82 9.75
CA SER A 183 12.56 3.37 11.04
C SER A 183 11.33 3.77 11.85
N VAL A 184 11.52 4.04 13.12
CA VAL A 184 10.47 4.59 13.98
C VAL A 184 9.92 5.93 13.43
N ASN A 185 10.76 6.74 12.80
CA ASN A 185 10.32 7.99 12.18
C ASN A 185 9.44 7.74 10.94
N SER A 186 9.83 6.79 10.07
CA SER A 186 9.00 6.37 8.93
C SER A 186 7.65 5.84 9.39
N LEU A 187 7.64 5.07 10.48
CA LEU A 187 6.42 4.57 11.10
C LEU A 187 5.51 5.71 11.57
N LYS A 188 6.06 6.68 12.32
CA LYS A 188 5.30 7.84 12.83
C LYS A 188 4.71 8.69 11.71
N MET A 189 5.36 8.76 10.55
CA MET A 189 4.88 9.53 9.40
C MET A 189 3.82 8.78 8.59
N ALA A 190 3.98 7.47 8.38
CA ALA A 190 3.09 6.70 7.50
C ALA A 190 1.83 6.18 8.22
N LEU A 191 1.93 5.80 9.51
CA LEU A 191 0.80 5.20 10.21
C LEU A 191 -0.42 6.13 10.33
N PRO A 192 -0.31 7.39 10.74
CA PRO A 192 -1.48 8.23 10.91
C PRO A 192 -2.36 8.35 9.65
N PRO A 193 -1.84 8.68 8.45
CA PRO A 193 -2.66 8.75 7.25
C PRO A 193 -3.18 7.37 6.80
N ILE A 194 -2.41 6.28 6.97
CA ILE A 194 -2.88 4.93 6.65
C ILE A 194 -4.04 4.52 7.57
N ILE A 195 -3.92 4.75 8.87
CA ILE A 195 -4.96 4.42 9.85
C ILE A 195 -6.19 5.27 9.60
N ALA A 196 -6.04 6.59 9.47
CA ALA A 196 -7.16 7.50 9.23
C ALA A 196 -7.92 7.14 7.95
N GLY A 197 -7.21 6.90 6.84
CA GLY A 197 -7.83 6.47 5.58
C GLY A 197 -8.52 5.11 5.71
N SER A 198 -7.90 4.14 6.38
CA SER A 198 -8.48 2.80 6.58
C SER A 198 -9.76 2.85 7.43
N ILE A 199 -9.76 3.62 8.52
CA ILE A 199 -10.95 3.85 9.35
C ILE A 199 -12.04 4.53 8.51
N GLY A 200 -11.70 5.56 7.72
CA GLY A 200 -12.64 6.22 6.83
C GLY A 200 -13.30 5.25 5.84
N LEU A 201 -12.52 4.38 5.21
CA LEU A 201 -13.06 3.36 4.30
C LEU A 201 -13.95 2.34 5.03
N LEU A 202 -13.55 1.90 6.24
CA LEU A 202 -14.37 0.98 7.05
C LEU A 202 -15.70 1.62 7.48
N CYS A 203 -15.71 2.91 7.82
CA CYS A 203 -16.94 3.64 8.14
C CYS A 203 -17.87 3.75 6.92
N MET A 204 -17.29 3.86 5.71
CA MET A 204 -18.04 3.95 4.45
C MET A 204 -18.41 2.58 3.85
N ARG A 205 -18.00 1.45 4.44
CA ARG A 205 -18.12 0.10 3.85
C ARG A 205 -19.53 -0.27 3.38
N TRP A 206 -20.59 0.13 4.13
CA TRP A 206 -21.97 -0.08 3.72
C TRP A 206 -22.32 0.77 2.49
N MET A 207 -21.97 2.04 2.49
CA MET A 207 -22.21 2.94 1.36
C MET A 207 -21.45 2.51 0.10
N ILE A 208 -20.22 1.98 0.25
CA ILE A 208 -19.44 1.41 -0.85
C ILE A 208 -20.15 0.18 -1.42
N ASN A 209 -20.74 -0.65 -0.58
CA ASN A 209 -21.52 -1.80 -1.02
C ASN A 209 -22.74 -1.37 -1.84
N VAL A 210 -23.46 -0.33 -1.41
CA VAL A 210 -24.57 0.24 -2.16
C VAL A 210 -24.10 0.88 -3.47
N LEU A 211 -22.99 1.63 -3.46
CA LEU A 211 -22.42 2.24 -4.66
C LEU A 211 -21.99 1.21 -5.71
N SER A 212 -21.58 0.02 -5.28
CA SER A 212 -21.22 -1.06 -6.20
C SER A 212 -22.40 -1.62 -7.03
N MET A 213 -23.64 -1.32 -6.66
CA MET A 213 -24.84 -1.66 -7.43
C MET A 213 -25.06 -0.68 -8.61
N GLY A 214 -24.65 0.59 -8.45
CA GLY A 214 -24.78 1.65 -9.44
C GLY A 214 -25.02 3.01 -8.81
N ASP A 215 -24.71 4.08 -9.55
CA ASP A 215 -24.89 5.46 -9.07
C ASP A 215 -26.37 5.81 -8.90
N GLU A 216 -27.25 5.32 -9.80
CA GLU A 216 -28.68 5.59 -9.77
C GLU A 216 -29.35 4.84 -8.62
N GLU A 217 -29.02 3.57 -8.46
CA GLU A 217 -29.49 2.73 -7.37
C GLU A 217 -29.03 3.28 -6.01
N ALA A 218 -27.76 3.71 -5.93
CA ALA A 218 -27.23 4.31 -4.70
C ALA A 218 -27.96 5.61 -4.33
N ARG A 219 -28.30 6.46 -5.32
CA ARG A 219 -29.06 7.69 -5.10
C ARG A 219 -30.51 7.41 -4.68
N SER A 220 -31.14 6.40 -5.25
CA SER A 220 -32.51 5.99 -4.87
C SER A 220 -32.60 5.52 -3.41
N LEU A 221 -31.49 4.96 -2.87
CA LEU A 221 -31.31 4.58 -1.48
C LEU A 221 -30.82 5.73 -0.57
N GLY A 222 -30.78 6.98 -1.08
CA GLY A 222 -30.42 8.17 -0.32
C GLY A 222 -28.91 8.43 -0.18
N VAL A 223 -28.05 7.67 -0.89
CA VAL A 223 -26.62 7.88 -0.82
C VAL A 223 -26.21 9.06 -1.70
N ARG A 224 -25.49 10.01 -1.13
CA ARG A 224 -24.88 11.15 -1.86
C ARG A 224 -23.60 10.67 -2.58
N THR A 225 -23.77 10.10 -3.77
CA THR A 225 -22.71 9.39 -4.51
C THR A 225 -21.45 10.25 -4.75
N GLU A 226 -21.59 11.54 -5.05
CA GLU A 226 -20.46 12.43 -5.29
C GLU A 226 -19.61 12.66 -4.02
N TRP A 227 -20.24 12.86 -2.86
CA TRP A 227 -19.55 12.98 -1.59
C TRP A 227 -18.88 11.67 -1.18
N LEU A 228 -19.53 10.54 -1.44
CA LEU A 228 -18.99 9.22 -1.16
C LEU A 228 -17.75 8.94 -2.03
N LYS A 229 -17.84 9.19 -3.34
CA LYS A 229 -16.68 9.04 -4.25
C LYS A 229 -15.52 9.92 -3.81
N GLY A 230 -15.78 11.19 -3.47
CA GLY A 230 -14.77 12.11 -2.94
C GLY A 230 -14.13 11.57 -1.65
N GLY A 231 -14.92 11.07 -0.71
CA GLY A 231 -14.45 10.48 0.54
C GLY A 231 -13.57 9.23 0.30
N ILE A 232 -14.00 8.33 -0.60
CA ILE A 232 -13.21 7.16 -0.99
C ILE A 232 -11.87 7.60 -1.60
N ILE A 233 -11.90 8.54 -2.55
CA ILE A 233 -10.68 9.05 -3.19
C ILE A 233 -9.72 9.66 -2.17
N VAL A 234 -10.20 10.48 -1.24
CA VAL A 234 -9.37 11.08 -0.19
C VAL A 234 -8.74 10.01 0.69
N CYS A 235 -9.55 9.07 1.21
CA CYS A 235 -9.05 8.01 2.08
C CYS A 235 -8.01 7.11 1.37
N THR A 236 -8.31 6.66 0.15
CA THR A 236 -7.40 5.81 -0.64
C THR A 236 -6.13 6.54 -1.03
N THR A 237 -6.21 7.85 -1.32
CA THR A 237 -5.04 8.68 -1.65
C THR A 237 -4.14 8.86 -0.44
N LEU A 238 -4.70 9.16 0.74
CA LEU A 238 -3.94 9.26 1.98
C LEU A 238 -3.16 7.97 2.26
N ILE A 239 -3.84 6.81 2.14
CA ILE A 239 -3.22 5.51 2.35
C ILE A 239 -2.10 5.26 1.32
N THR A 240 -2.43 5.37 0.03
CA THR A 240 -1.49 4.99 -1.04
C THR A 240 -0.29 5.92 -1.12
N ALA A 241 -0.51 7.24 -0.99
CA ALA A 241 0.58 8.21 -0.97
C ALA A 241 1.52 7.99 0.24
N ALA A 242 0.95 7.72 1.44
CA ALA A 242 1.75 7.40 2.62
C ALA A 242 2.51 6.08 2.47
N ALA A 243 1.86 5.03 1.96
CA ALA A 243 2.52 3.77 1.69
C ALA A 243 3.69 3.94 0.73
N VAL A 244 3.45 4.55 -0.44
CA VAL A 244 4.48 4.77 -1.46
C VAL A 244 5.62 5.63 -0.93
N SER A 245 5.35 6.67 -0.14
CA SER A 245 6.39 7.56 0.39
C SER A 245 7.42 6.87 1.29
N VAL A 246 7.05 5.77 1.94
CA VAL A 246 7.93 5.06 2.90
C VAL A 246 8.51 3.75 2.34
N CYS A 247 7.83 3.09 1.41
CA CYS A 247 8.29 1.81 0.88
C CYS A 247 8.54 1.82 -0.64
N GLY A 248 8.39 2.96 -1.33
CA GLY A 248 8.44 3.01 -2.78
C GLY A 248 7.22 2.35 -3.43
N ILE A 249 7.34 1.96 -4.69
CA ILE A 249 6.21 1.44 -5.46
C ILE A 249 6.00 -0.04 -5.14
N VAL A 250 4.82 -0.37 -4.61
CA VAL A 250 4.37 -1.75 -4.35
C VAL A 250 3.11 -2.01 -5.17
N GLY A 251 3.28 -2.72 -6.26
CA GLY A 251 2.17 -3.12 -7.13
C GLY A 251 1.47 -4.42 -6.66
N TRP A 252 0.37 -4.77 -7.34
CA TRP A 252 -0.38 -6.02 -7.21
C TRP A 252 -1.16 -6.21 -5.91
N VAL A 253 -0.74 -5.66 -4.76
CA VAL A 253 -1.41 -5.86 -3.46
C VAL A 253 -2.87 -5.41 -3.52
N GLY A 254 -3.11 -4.18 -3.98
CA GLY A 254 -4.46 -3.62 -4.12
C GLY A 254 -5.33 -4.28 -5.20
N LEU A 255 -4.73 -5.09 -6.07
CA LEU A 255 -5.43 -5.84 -7.10
C LEU A 255 -5.75 -7.28 -6.65
N VAL A 256 -4.73 -7.99 -6.19
CA VAL A 256 -4.79 -9.44 -5.88
C VAL A 256 -5.52 -9.69 -4.56
N ILE A 257 -5.19 -8.94 -3.51
CA ILE A 257 -5.71 -9.22 -2.17
C ILE A 257 -7.24 -9.07 -2.06
N PRO A 258 -7.88 -8.01 -2.61
CA PRO A 258 -9.34 -7.94 -2.62
C PRO A 258 -9.99 -9.08 -3.38
N HIS A 259 -9.33 -9.59 -4.41
CA HIS A 259 -9.84 -10.74 -5.16
C HIS A 259 -9.80 -12.01 -4.31
N VAL A 260 -8.68 -12.30 -3.64
CA VAL A 260 -8.59 -13.40 -2.66
C VAL A 260 -9.63 -13.22 -1.55
N GLY A 261 -9.79 -11.98 -1.06
CA GLY A 261 -10.82 -11.63 -0.07
C GLY A 261 -12.22 -12.01 -0.53
N ARG A 262 -12.61 -11.67 -1.77
CA ARG A 262 -13.91 -12.05 -2.35
C ARG A 262 -14.10 -13.56 -2.44
N MET A 263 -13.05 -14.31 -2.73
CA MET A 263 -13.13 -15.78 -2.76
C MET A 263 -13.38 -16.38 -1.36
N LEU A 264 -12.94 -15.72 -0.30
CA LEU A 264 -13.05 -16.21 1.08
C LEU A 264 -14.32 -15.74 1.80
N VAL A 265 -14.72 -14.49 1.63
CA VAL A 265 -15.82 -13.87 2.40
C VAL A 265 -16.97 -13.35 1.52
N GLY A 266 -16.88 -13.54 0.20
CA GLY A 266 -17.88 -13.06 -0.76
C GLY A 266 -17.68 -11.57 -1.15
N PRO A 267 -18.59 -11.05 -2.00
CA PRO A 267 -18.46 -9.71 -2.58
C PRO A 267 -18.96 -8.58 -1.68
N ASP A 268 -19.64 -8.87 -0.57
CA ASP A 268 -20.15 -7.84 0.35
C ASP A 268 -19.01 -7.02 0.97
N HIS A 269 -18.94 -5.74 0.65
CA HIS A 269 -17.89 -4.84 1.13
C HIS A 269 -17.84 -4.68 2.65
N ARG A 270 -18.93 -4.99 3.36
CA ARG A 270 -18.96 -4.99 4.84
C ARG A 270 -18.04 -6.04 5.43
N ALA A 271 -17.90 -7.20 4.76
CA ALA A 271 -16.99 -8.27 5.13
C ALA A 271 -15.66 -8.17 4.36
N LEU A 272 -15.70 -7.76 3.08
CA LEU A 272 -14.55 -7.71 2.19
C LEU A 272 -13.49 -6.71 2.64
N LEU A 273 -13.87 -5.48 3.09
CA LEU A 273 -12.90 -4.49 3.52
C LEU A 273 -12.10 -4.94 4.75
N PRO A 274 -12.72 -5.40 5.86
CA PRO A 274 -11.99 -5.96 6.99
C PRO A 274 -11.14 -7.19 6.62
N ALA A 275 -11.64 -8.06 5.75
CA ALA A 275 -10.89 -9.22 5.27
C ALA A 275 -9.65 -8.78 4.47
N SER A 276 -9.81 -7.80 3.57
CA SER A 276 -8.70 -7.25 2.78
C SER A 276 -7.62 -6.63 3.65
N LEU A 277 -7.98 -5.91 4.72
CA LEU A 277 -7.02 -5.40 5.70
C LEU A 277 -6.18 -6.52 6.30
N SER A 278 -6.83 -7.58 6.78
CA SER A 278 -6.16 -8.69 7.44
C SER A 278 -5.26 -9.48 6.48
N ILE A 279 -5.78 -9.84 5.31
CA ILE A 279 -5.03 -10.61 4.31
C ILE A 279 -3.88 -9.77 3.76
N GLY A 280 -4.11 -8.49 3.48
CA GLY A 280 -3.10 -7.57 2.96
C GLY A 280 -1.96 -7.34 3.95
N ALA A 281 -2.27 -7.19 5.24
CA ALA A 281 -1.29 -7.11 6.32
C ALA A 281 -0.38 -8.34 6.34
N THR A 282 -0.99 -9.51 6.35
CA THR A 282 -0.27 -10.80 6.36
C THR A 282 0.57 -10.98 5.08
N TYR A 283 -0.01 -10.71 3.93
CA TYR A 283 0.65 -10.88 2.63
C TYR A 283 1.92 -10.05 2.51
N LEU A 284 1.84 -8.74 2.76
CA LEU A 284 3.01 -7.88 2.58
C LEU A 284 4.07 -8.14 3.64
N LEU A 285 3.69 -8.55 4.83
CA LEU A 285 4.62 -8.98 5.86
C LEU A 285 5.38 -10.26 5.45
N CYS A 286 4.69 -11.26 4.87
CA CYS A 286 5.33 -12.44 4.31
C CYS A 286 6.27 -12.09 3.14
N ILE A 287 5.86 -11.15 2.27
CA ILE A 287 6.74 -10.65 1.19
C ILE A 287 8.00 -10.00 1.77
N ASP A 288 7.88 -9.20 2.82
CA ASP A 288 9.03 -8.59 3.51
C ASP A 288 9.96 -9.66 4.11
N ASP A 289 9.39 -10.69 4.73
CA ASP A 289 10.17 -11.81 5.29
C ASP A 289 10.96 -12.55 4.21
N ILE A 290 10.38 -12.80 3.06
CA ILE A 290 11.05 -13.39 1.89
C ILE A 290 12.13 -12.42 1.37
N ALA A 291 11.78 -11.15 1.18
CA ALA A 291 12.70 -10.13 0.64
C ALA A 291 14.02 -10.04 1.41
N ARG A 292 13.95 -10.07 2.74
CA ARG A 292 15.12 -9.92 3.62
C ARG A 292 15.84 -11.22 3.98
N SER A 293 15.24 -12.39 3.65
CA SER A 293 15.81 -13.69 4.06
C SER A 293 16.52 -14.42 2.92
N VAL A 294 16.05 -14.25 1.67
CA VAL A 294 16.49 -15.06 0.53
C VAL A 294 17.83 -14.60 -0.05
N SER A 295 18.09 -13.29 -0.07
CA SER A 295 19.31 -12.73 -0.70
C SER A 295 20.03 -11.75 0.18
N ALA A 296 21.36 -11.63 -0.02
CA ALA A 296 22.20 -10.65 0.68
C ALA A 296 21.84 -9.20 0.33
N SER A 297 21.52 -8.93 -0.92
CA SER A 297 20.90 -7.68 -1.36
C SER A 297 19.40 -7.87 -1.39
N GLU A 298 18.68 -7.48 -0.36
CA GLU A 298 17.24 -7.66 -0.27
C GLU A 298 16.51 -7.54 -1.62
N ILE A 299 15.56 -8.47 -1.88
CA ILE A 299 14.82 -8.47 -3.14
C ILE A 299 13.76 -7.37 -3.08
N PRO A 300 13.70 -6.45 -4.06
CA PRO A 300 12.68 -5.40 -4.10
C PRO A 300 11.25 -5.94 -4.12
N PHE A 301 10.34 -5.26 -3.43
CA PHE A 301 8.93 -5.65 -3.32
C PHE A 301 8.22 -5.72 -4.66
N GLY A 302 8.51 -4.77 -5.57
CA GLY A 302 7.93 -4.75 -6.90
C GLY A 302 8.19 -6.03 -7.68
N ILE A 303 9.38 -6.65 -7.51
CA ILE A 303 9.74 -7.91 -8.13
C ILE A 303 8.92 -9.06 -7.53
N LEU A 304 8.94 -9.20 -6.19
CA LEU A 304 8.25 -10.31 -5.52
C LEU A 304 6.74 -10.26 -5.71
N THR A 305 6.15 -9.08 -5.56
CA THR A 305 4.70 -8.92 -5.74
C THR A 305 4.26 -9.16 -7.17
N ALA A 306 5.07 -8.78 -8.18
CA ALA A 306 4.79 -9.07 -9.58
C ALA A 306 4.95 -10.56 -9.91
N MET A 307 6.00 -11.22 -9.39
CA MET A 307 6.22 -12.66 -9.60
C MET A 307 5.08 -13.51 -9.03
N ILE A 308 4.42 -13.07 -7.99
CA ILE A 308 3.26 -13.78 -7.40
C ILE A 308 1.96 -13.31 -8.06
N GLY A 309 1.79 -12.00 -8.23
CA GLY A 309 0.55 -11.40 -8.68
C GLY A 309 0.21 -11.68 -10.14
N ALA A 310 1.18 -11.60 -11.05
CA ALA A 310 0.93 -11.80 -12.46
C ALA A 310 0.53 -13.25 -12.81
N PRO A 311 1.20 -14.31 -12.31
CA PRO A 311 0.75 -15.69 -12.53
C PRO A 311 -0.61 -15.97 -11.88
N PHE A 312 -0.85 -15.48 -10.66
CA PHE A 312 -2.16 -15.60 -10.01
C PHE A 312 -3.27 -15.04 -10.90
N PHE A 313 -3.04 -13.85 -11.46
CA PHE A 313 -4.02 -13.18 -12.31
C PHE A 313 -4.21 -13.91 -13.66
N ALA A 314 -3.15 -14.45 -14.24
CA ALA A 314 -3.22 -15.24 -15.46
C ALA A 314 -4.06 -16.51 -15.29
N VAL A 315 -3.92 -17.19 -14.14
CA VAL A 315 -4.76 -18.36 -13.79
C VAL A 315 -6.22 -17.95 -13.61
N LEU A 316 -6.45 -16.80 -12.98
CA LEU A 316 -7.80 -16.27 -12.76
C LEU A 316 -8.51 -15.98 -14.08
N LEU A 317 -7.86 -15.29 -15.01
CA LEU A 317 -8.41 -14.99 -16.33
C LEU A 317 -8.80 -16.25 -17.13
N ARG A 318 -8.05 -17.34 -16.96
CA ARG A 318 -8.40 -18.62 -17.58
C ARG A 318 -9.66 -19.25 -16.99
N LYS A 319 -9.86 -19.13 -15.67
CA LYS A 319 -11.03 -19.71 -14.99
C LYS A 319 -12.33 -18.93 -15.26
N THR A 320 -12.24 -17.64 -15.53
CA THR A 320 -13.40 -16.77 -15.77
C THR A 320 -13.84 -16.71 -17.24
N ARG A 321 -13.12 -17.33 -18.18
CA ARG A 321 -13.50 -17.39 -19.60
C ARG A 321 -14.89 -17.97 -19.89
N GLY A 322 -15.51 -18.69 -18.94
CA GLY A 322 -16.86 -19.25 -19.10
C GLY A 322 -18.01 -18.42 -18.52
N SER A 323 -17.71 -17.24 -17.90
CA SER A 323 -18.72 -16.39 -17.26
C SER A 323 -18.89 -15.00 -17.90
N TRP A 324 -18.23 -14.75 -19.03
CA TRP A 324 -18.28 -13.48 -19.78
C TRP A 324 -19.01 -13.63 -21.13
N GLU A 325 -19.46 -14.85 -21.46
CA GLU A 325 -20.44 -15.15 -22.51
C GLU A 325 -21.82 -15.34 -21.87
#